data_cc3c9ad22afcdc02b232f5bee9ba8636
#
_entry.id   cc3c9ad22afcdc02b232f5bee9ba8636
#
_cell.length_a   1.000
_cell.length_b   1.000
_cell.length_c   1.000
_cell.angle_alpha   90.00
_cell.angle_beta   90.00
_cell.angle_gamma   90.00
#
_symmetry.space_group_name_H-M   'P 1'
#
loop_
_entity.id
_entity.type
_entity.pdbx_description
1 polymer ?
#
loop_
_entity_poly.entity_id
_entity_poly.type
_entity_poly.pdbx_seq_one_letter_code
_entity_poly.pdbx_strand_id
1 'polypeptide(L)'
;FEAALAGMNMPPAAFDQFEPWFAAMTLSIVPLLQAGYKAESGVEMKLEELAPASAARGALETLEWQIELFDTLPVESQVAFLMVSADNIDDIVPMMDRMVEEWLDGDADGLAALLNEGLTDPVLAKALLYDRNERWAEWIDTRLDEPGTVFVAVGAGHLAGAMSVQDYLTGRGLAVTRVQ
;
A
#
# COMPACT_ATOMS: atom_id res chain seq x y z
N PHE A 1 9.36 -15.29 -14.24
CA PHE A 1 9.39 -13.91 -14.70
C PHE A 1 9.14 -13.79 -16.22
N GLU A 2 9.94 -14.43 -17.10
CA GLU A 2 9.75 -14.36 -18.55
C GLU A 2 8.35 -14.81 -19.01
N ALA A 3 7.78 -15.84 -18.38
CA ALA A 3 6.41 -16.28 -18.66
C ALA A 3 5.37 -15.19 -18.33
N ALA A 4 5.55 -14.47 -17.22
CA ALA A 4 4.69 -13.35 -16.84
C ALA A 4 4.77 -12.21 -17.87
N LEU A 5 5.99 -11.86 -18.32
CA LEU A 5 6.18 -10.86 -19.38
C LEU A 5 5.49 -11.27 -20.68
N ALA A 6 5.63 -12.54 -21.08
CA ALA A 6 4.99 -13.06 -22.29
C ALA A 6 3.46 -12.99 -22.21
N GLY A 7 2.88 -13.29 -21.05
CA GLY A 7 1.43 -13.15 -20.80
C GLY A 7 0.93 -11.72 -20.96
N MET A 8 1.76 -10.73 -20.68
CA MET A 8 1.46 -9.30 -20.88
C MET A 8 1.86 -8.74 -22.24
N ASN A 9 2.33 -9.57 -23.17
CA ASN A 9 2.89 -9.18 -24.46
C ASN A 9 4.12 -8.24 -24.35
N MET A 10 4.92 -8.39 -23.31
CA MET A 10 6.14 -7.62 -23.09
C MET A 10 7.36 -8.42 -23.53
N PRO A 11 8.39 -7.76 -24.13
CA PRO A 11 9.61 -8.48 -24.52
C PRO A 11 10.42 -8.89 -23.27
N PRO A 12 11.16 -10.01 -23.31
CA PRO A 12 12.00 -10.47 -22.17
C PRO A 12 12.94 -9.39 -21.63
N ALA A 13 13.46 -8.50 -22.49
CA ALA A 13 14.38 -7.42 -22.15
C ALA A 13 13.69 -6.13 -21.64
N ALA A 14 12.38 -6.15 -21.40
CA ALA A 14 11.63 -4.95 -21.05
C ALA A 14 12.16 -4.24 -19.78
N PHE A 15 12.75 -5.00 -18.86
CA PHE A 15 13.23 -4.50 -17.58
C PHE A 15 14.74 -4.62 -17.37
N ASP A 16 15.54 -4.94 -18.38
CA ASP A 16 17.00 -5.12 -18.26
C ASP A 16 17.75 -3.89 -17.69
N GLN A 17 17.14 -2.71 -17.79
CA GLN A 17 17.73 -1.43 -17.35
C GLN A 17 17.11 -0.93 -16.03
N PHE A 18 16.22 -1.69 -15.40
CA PHE A 18 15.50 -1.28 -14.20
C PHE A 18 15.86 -2.16 -13.02
N GLU A 19 15.73 -1.60 -11.83
CA GLU A 19 15.81 -2.36 -10.58
C GLU A 19 14.68 -3.40 -10.49
N PRO A 20 14.88 -4.54 -9.83
CA PRO A 20 13.87 -5.60 -9.73
C PRO A 20 12.54 -5.14 -9.13
N TRP A 21 12.57 -4.22 -8.16
CA TRP A 21 11.36 -3.67 -7.55
C TRP A 21 10.43 -2.97 -8.57
N PHE A 22 11.02 -2.29 -9.57
CA PHE A 22 10.22 -1.60 -10.59
C PHE A 22 9.49 -2.59 -11.50
N ALA A 23 10.15 -3.69 -11.85
CA ALA A 23 9.51 -4.79 -12.58
C ALA A 23 8.38 -5.42 -11.73
N ALA A 24 8.62 -5.68 -10.43
CA ALA A 24 7.62 -6.22 -9.51
C ALA A 24 6.36 -5.35 -9.45
N MET A 25 6.54 -4.04 -9.26
CA MET A 25 5.44 -3.07 -9.24
C MET A 25 4.67 -3.06 -10.57
N THR A 26 5.38 -3.14 -11.69
CA THR A 26 4.74 -3.16 -13.02
C THR A 26 3.92 -4.44 -13.21
N LEU A 27 4.44 -5.60 -12.81
CA LEU A 27 3.71 -6.87 -12.84
C LEU A 27 2.45 -6.83 -11.96
N SER A 28 2.48 -6.11 -10.85
CA SER A 28 1.33 -5.98 -9.95
C SER A 28 0.25 -5.02 -10.47
N ILE A 29 0.61 -4.03 -11.27
CA ILE A 29 -0.31 -2.96 -11.71
C ILE A 29 -0.90 -3.23 -13.10
N VAL A 30 -0.08 -3.68 -14.06
CA VAL A 30 -0.50 -3.82 -15.47
C VAL A 30 -1.69 -4.76 -15.64
N PRO A 31 -1.79 -5.94 -15.00
CA PRO A 31 -2.95 -6.81 -15.09
C PRO A 31 -4.25 -6.13 -14.64
N LEU A 32 -4.21 -5.33 -13.58
CA LEU A 32 -5.36 -4.57 -13.09
C LEU A 32 -5.85 -3.54 -14.13
N LEU A 33 -4.90 -2.80 -14.72
CA LEU A 33 -5.25 -1.83 -15.78
C LEU A 33 -5.86 -2.53 -17.00
N GLN A 34 -5.34 -3.70 -17.40
CA GLN A 34 -5.87 -4.51 -18.50
C GLN A 34 -7.26 -5.07 -18.18
N ALA A 35 -7.54 -5.38 -16.91
CA ALA A 35 -8.85 -5.80 -16.44
C ALA A 35 -9.87 -4.64 -16.33
N GLY A 36 -9.43 -3.39 -16.54
CA GLY A 36 -10.31 -2.21 -16.55
C GLY A 36 -10.34 -1.42 -15.24
N TYR A 37 -9.51 -1.77 -14.26
CA TYR A 37 -9.30 -0.94 -13.07
C TYR A 37 -8.68 0.40 -13.47
N LYS A 38 -9.07 1.47 -12.77
CA LYS A 38 -8.63 2.83 -13.09
C LYS A 38 -8.13 3.53 -11.84
N ALA A 39 -6.93 4.08 -11.89
CA ALA A 39 -6.33 4.81 -10.78
C ALA A 39 -7.19 6.02 -10.35
N GLU A 40 -7.81 6.72 -11.30
CA GLU A 40 -8.70 7.85 -11.06
C GLU A 40 -10.01 7.49 -10.35
N SER A 41 -10.34 6.20 -10.25
CA SER A 41 -11.49 5.71 -9.46
C SER A 41 -11.12 5.41 -8.00
N GLY A 42 -9.88 5.62 -7.60
CA GLY A 42 -9.40 5.40 -6.24
C GLY A 42 -10.13 6.25 -5.21
N VAL A 43 -10.23 5.71 -3.99
CA VAL A 43 -10.91 6.38 -2.86
C VAL A 43 -10.26 7.73 -2.55
N GLU A 44 -8.95 7.85 -2.70
CA GLU A 44 -8.20 9.08 -2.47
C GLU A 44 -8.70 10.22 -3.35
N MET A 45 -8.97 9.95 -4.62
CA MET A 45 -9.50 10.94 -5.56
C MET A 45 -10.90 11.41 -5.14
N LYS A 46 -11.73 10.50 -4.64
CA LYS A 46 -13.07 10.84 -4.15
C LYS A 46 -13.04 11.64 -2.85
N LEU A 47 -12.13 11.30 -1.95
CA LEU A 47 -11.94 12.06 -0.72
C LEU A 47 -11.46 13.49 -1.01
N GLU A 48 -10.55 13.66 -1.97
CA GLU A 48 -10.08 14.98 -2.39
C GLU A 48 -11.21 15.84 -3.00
N GLU A 49 -12.08 15.25 -3.82
CA GLU A 49 -13.28 15.92 -4.38
C GLU A 49 -14.25 16.36 -3.27
N LEU A 50 -14.41 15.56 -2.21
CA LEU A 50 -15.34 15.84 -1.11
C LEU A 50 -14.76 16.79 -0.06
N ALA A 51 -13.45 16.92 0.03
CA ALA A 51 -12.82 17.73 1.04
C ALA A 51 -13.13 19.22 0.87
N PRO A 52 -13.47 19.95 1.94
CA PRO A 52 -13.77 21.38 1.86
C PRO A 52 -12.61 22.17 1.26
N ALA A 53 -12.90 23.16 0.42
CA ALA A 53 -11.87 24.02 -0.19
C ALA A 53 -11.03 24.77 0.86
N SER A 54 -11.58 24.99 2.06
CA SER A 54 -10.90 25.63 3.18
C SER A 54 -10.01 24.70 4.01
N ALA A 55 -10.07 23.38 3.79
CA ALA A 55 -9.23 22.44 4.51
C ALA A 55 -7.78 22.54 4.00
N ALA A 56 -6.82 22.60 4.92
CA ALA A 56 -5.42 22.45 4.56
C ALA A 56 -5.16 21.02 4.06
N ARG A 57 -4.27 20.89 3.10
CA ARG A 57 -3.85 19.62 2.54
C ARG A 57 -2.44 19.27 3.04
N GLY A 58 -2.19 18.02 3.28
CA GLY A 58 -0.88 17.51 3.65
C GLY A 58 -0.71 16.08 3.17
N ALA A 59 0.51 15.61 3.20
CA ALA A 59 0.85 14.23 2.91
C ALA A 59 1.74 13.70 4.05
N LEU A 60 1.53 12.44 4.41
CA LEU A 60 2.36 11.75 5.40
C LEU A 60 3.74 11.40 4.84
N GLU A 61 3.84 11.30 3.51
CA GLU A 61 5.05 10.93 2.77
C GLU A 61 5.12 11.69 1.45
N THR A 62 6.33 11.88 0.93
CA THR A 62 6.53 12.39 -0.43
C THR A 62 6.69 11.24 -1.42
N LEU A 63 6.46 11.51 -2.70
CA LEU A 63 6.67 10.53 -3.76
C LEU A 63 8.14 10.09 -3.84
N GLU A 64 9.06 11.05 -3.72
CA GLU A 64 10.50 10.79 -3.74
C GLU A 64 10.89 9.82 -2.63
N TRP A 65 10.35 10.04 -1.43
CA TRP A 65 10.62 9.15 -0.31
C TRP A 65 10.05 7.74 -0.54
N GLN A 66 8.87 7.61 -1.14
CA GLN A 66 8.28 6.30 -1.47
C GLN A 66 9.11 5.55 -2.52
N ILE A 67 9.63 6.25 -3.52
CA ILE A 67 10.54 5.66 -4.51
C ILE A 67 11.83 5.20 -3.83
N GLU A 68 12.46 6.06 -3.03
CA GLU A 68 13.70 5.75 -2.31
C GLU A 68 13.53 4.53 -1.39
N LEU A 69 12.35 4.34 -0.81
CA LEU A 69 12.04 3.19 0.03
C LEU A 69 12.20 1.86 -0.74
N PHE A 70 11.74 1.79 -1.97
CA PHE A 70 11.90 0.61 -2.82
C PHE A 70 13.33 0.48 -3.35
N ASP A 71 13.92 1.58 -3.77
CA ASP A 71 15.25 1.66 -4.39
C ASP A 71 16.37 1.28 -3.41
N THR A 72 16.18 1.53 -2.12
CA THR A 72 17.14 1.20 -1.05
C THR A 72 16.94 -0.19 -0.44
N LEU A 73 15.93 -0.95 -0.86
CA LEU A 73 15.77 -2.35 -0.43
C LEU A 73 16.98 -3.19 -0.83
N PRO A 74 17.41 -4.15 0.00
CA PRO A 74 18.39 -5.13 -0.42
C PRO A 74 17.97 -5.81 -1.73
N VAL A 75 18.91 -6.03 -2.64
CA VAL A 75 18.64 -6.65 -3.96
C VAL A 75 17.92 -7.99 -3.81
N GLU A 76 18.27 -8.77 -2.79
CA GLU A 76 17.63 -10.05 -2.48
C GLU A 76 16.13 -9.88 -2.19
N SER A 77 15.74 -8.85 -1.43
CA SER A 77 14.33 -8.53 -1.13
C SER A 77 13.60 -7.99 -2.36
N GLN A 78 14.26 -7.18 -3.19
CA GLN A 78 13.70 -6.73 -4.47
C GLN A 78 13.44 -7.90 -5.42
N VAL A 79 14.38 -8.85 -5.51
CA VAL A 79 14.23 -10.07 -6.33
C VAL A 79 13.13 -10.97 -5.76
N ALA A 80 13.05 -11.15 -4.45
CA ALA A 80 11.97 -11.91 -3.81
C ALA A 80 10.60 -11.30 -4.13
N PHE A 81 10.47 -9.97 -4.04
CA PHE A 81 9.26 -9.26 -4.42
C PHE A 81 8.91 -9.49 -5.90
N LEU A 82 9.88 -9.38 -6.81
CA LEU A 82 9.68 -9.64 -8.22
C LEU A 82 9.20 -11.08 -8.48
N MET A 83 9.81 -12.08 -7.83
CA MET A 83 9.42 -13.48 -8.02
C MET A 83 8.00 -13.75 -7.50
N VAL A 84 7.65 -13.22 -6.32
CA VAL A 84 6.28 -13.35 -5.77
C VAL A 84 5.27 -12.70 -6.72
N SER A 85 5.56 -11.50 -7.24
CA SER A 85 4.68 -10.81 -8.20
C SER A 85 4.52 -11.58 -9.51
N ALA A 86 5.60 -12.19 -9.99
CA ALA A 86 5.58 -12.96 -11.24
C ALA A 86 4.85 -14.31 -11.09
N ASP A 87 5.01 -14.97 -9.95
CA ASP A 87 4.40 -16.28 -9.67
C ASP A 87 2.88 -16.17 -9.43
N ASN A 88 2.43 -15.02 -8.90
CA ASN A 88 1.01 -14.76 -8.59
C ASN A 88 0.31 -13.86 -9.61
N ILE A 89 0.87 -13.66 -10.79
CA ILE A 89 0.35 -12.70 -11.78
C ILE A 89 -1.10 -12.99 -12.19
N ASP A 90 -1.47 -14.25 -12.29
CA ASP A 90 -2.83 -14.69 -12.67
C ASP A 90 -3.84 -14.50 -11.52
N ASP A 91 -3.36 -14.38 -10.29
CA ASP A 91 -4.19 -14.21 -9.08
C ASP A 91 -4.41 -12.73 -8.70
N ILE A 92 -3.71 -11.80 -9.34
CA ILE A 92 -3.77 -10.36 -8.99
C ILE A 92 -5.18 -9.80 -9.14
N VAL A 93 -5.86 -10.09 -10.27
CA VAL A 93 -7.22 -9.59 -10.51
C VAL A 93 -8.22 -10.26 -9.57
N PRO A 94 -8.27 -11.61 -9.44
CA PRO A 94 -9.11 -12.27 -8.44
C PRO A 94 -8.85 -11.79 -6.99
N MET A 95 -7.61 -11.49 -6.63
CA MET A 95 -7.29 -10.97 -5.30
C MET A 95 -7.86 -9.55 -5.12
N MET A 96 -7.72 -8.69 -6.13
CA MET A 96 -8.29 -7.35 -6.10
C MET A 96 -9.83 -7.39 -5.98
N ASP A 97 -10.49 -8.29 -6.71
CA ASP A 97 -11.95 -8.45 -6.60
C ASP A 97 -12.36 -8.85 -5.18
N ARG A 98 -11.67 -9.79 -4.54
CA ARG A 98 -11.90 -10.15 -3.14
C ARG A 98 -11.65 -8.98 -2.18
N MET A 99 -10.59 -8.21 -2.39
CA MET A 99 -10.34 -7.01 -1.57
C MET A 99 -11.45 -5.98 -1.69
N VAL A 100 -12.03 -5.82 -2.89
CA VAL A 100 -13.20 -4.93 -3.10
C VAL A 100 -14.43 -5.48 -2.36
N GLU A 101 -14.67 -6.79 -2.36
CA GLU A 101 -15.77 -7.43 -1.61
C GLU A 101 -15.61 -7.16 -0.10
N GLU A 102 -14.45 -7.45 0.51
CA GLU A 102 -14.20 -7.19 1.93
C GLU A 102 -14.34 -5.69 2.27
N TRP A 103 -13.90 -4.82 1.38
CA TRP A 103 -14.05 -3.38 1.54
C TRP A 103 -15.52 -2.95 1.53
N LEU A 104 -16.34 -3.50 0.63
CA LEU A 104 -17.78 -3.21 0.54
C LEU A 104 -18.56 -3.75 1.74
N ASP A 105 -18.14 -4.89 2.29
CA ASP A 105 -18.73 -5.49 3.49
C ASP A 105 -18.29 -4.78 4.79
N GLY A 106 -17.26 -3.91 4.70
CA GLY A 106 -16.69 -3.19 5.84
C GLY A 106 -15.85 -4.08 6.75
N ASP A 107 -15.39 -5.25 6.26
CA ASP A 107 -14.47 -6.12 6.98
C ASP A 107 -13.04 -5.64 6.82
N ALA A 108 -12.64 -4.72 7.69
CA ALA A 108 -11.29 -4.15 7.69
C ALA A 108 -10.21 -5.20 8.06
N ASP A 109 -10.54 -6.18 8.88
CA ASP A 109 -9.59 -7.23 9.29
C ASP A 109 -9.39 -8.24 8.15
N GLY A 110 -10.46 -8.66 7.47
CA GLY A 110 -10.39 -9.49 6.26
C GLY A 110 -9.61 -8.80 5.15
N LEU A 111 -9.91 -7.53 4.87
CA LEU A 111 -9.18 -6.74 3.87
C LEU A 111 -7.69 -6.62 4.19
N ALA A 112 -7.33 -6.33 5.45
CA ALA A 112 -5.93 -6.24 5.85
C ALA A 112 -5.21 -7.59 5.77
N ALA A 113 -5.89 -8.69 6.09
CA ALA A 113 -5.33 -10.03 5.94
C ALA A 113 -4.97 -10.33 4.47
N LEU A 114 -5.87 -10.02 3.53
CA LEU A 114 -5.61 -10.17 2.09
C LEU A 114 -4.46 -9.30 1.61
N LEU A 115 -4.41 -8.02 2.02
CA LEU A 115 -3.34 -7.09 1.65
C LEU A 115 -1.96 -7.54 2.16
N ASN A 116 -1.92 -8.17 3.33
CA ASN A 116 -0.68 -8.56 4.00
C ASN A 116 -0.26 -10.01 3.69
N GLU A 117 -1.12 -10.82 3.07
CA GLU A 117 -0.84 -12.23 2.73
C GLU A 117 0.41 -12.37 1.86
N GLY A 118 0.64 -11.45 0.93
CA GLY A 118 1.80 -11.44 0.04
C GLY A 118 3.10 -10.93 0.66
N LEU A 119 3.06 -10.31 1.86
CA LEU A 119 4.22 -9.73 2.52
C LEU A 119 4.95 -10.75 3.40
N THR A 120 5.48 -11.80 2.79
CA THR A 120 6.18 -12.89 3.48
C THR A 120 7.65 -12.56 3.81
N ASP A 121 8.28 -11.65 3.09
CA ASP A 121 9.62 -11.14 3.38
C ASP A 121 9.55 -10.14 4.55
N PRO A 122 10.23 -10.41 5.69
CA PRO A 122 10.17 -9.52 6.85
C PRO A 122 10.83 -8.16 6.62
N VAL A 123 11.81 -8.05 5.72
CA VAL A 123 12.44 -6.77 5.35
C VAL A 123 11.46 -5.92 4.58
N LEU A 124 10.74 -6.53 3.63
CA LEU A 124 9.70 -5.89 2.85
C LEU A 124 8.54 -5.45 3.75
N ALA A 125 8.02 -6.33 4.60
CA ALA A 125 6.94 -6.02 5.53
C ALA A 125 7.33 -4.86 6.47
N LYS A 126 8.56 -4.87 6.98
CA LYS A 126 9.07 -3.78 7.82
C LYS A 126 9.09 -2.46 7.06
N ALA A 127 9.68 -2.44 5.87
CA ALA A 127 9.83 -1.23 5.07
C ALA A 127 8.47 -0.70 4.56
N LEU A 128 7.60 -1.57 4.03
CA LEU A 128 6.36 -1.17 3.38
C LEU A 128 5.19 -0.91 4.35
N LEU A 129 5.24 -1.47 5.58
CA LEU A 129 4.17 -1.31 6.57
C LEU A 129 4.69 -0.74 7.89
N TYR A 130 5.52 -1.48 8.62
CA TYR A 130 5.74 -1.22 10.04
C TYR A 130 6.45 0.09 10.31
N ASP A 131 7.54 0.40 9.62
CA ASP A 131 8.29 1.64 9.77
C ASP A 131 7.47 2.86 9.31
N ARG A 132 6.58 2.66 8.34
CA ARG A 132 5.66 3.70 7.89
C ARG A 132 4.57 3.96 8.94
N ASN A 133 3.96 2.89 9.46
CA ASN A 133 2.95 2.98 10.52
C ASN A 133 3.49 3.70 11.77
N GLU A 134 4.71 3.38 12.19
CA GLU A 134 5.36 4.02 13.33
C GLU A 134 5.55 5.52 13.11
N ARG A 135 6.09 5.91 11.96
CA ARG A 135 6.30 7.33 11.62
C ARG A 135 4.99 8.10 11.46
N TRP A 136 3.98 7.47 10.89
CA TRP A 136 2.67 8.10 10.77
C TRP A 136 2.02 8.29 12.14
N ALA A 137 2.13 7.31 13.03
CA ALA A 137 1.66 7.44 14.40
C ALA A 137 2.40 8.56 15.16
N GLU A 138 3.71 8.72 14.94
CA GLU A 138 4.50 9.82 15.51
C GLU A 138 4.03 11.19 14.98
N TRP A 139 3.79 11.28 13.68
CA TRP A 139 3.25 12.49 13.07
C TRP A 139 1.86 12.83 13.63
N ILE A 140 0.97 11.82 13.73
CA ILE A 140 -0.38 12.01 14.28
C ILE A 140 -0.32 12.47 15.74
N ASP A 141 0.52 11.84 16.56
CA ASP A 141 0.72 12.20 17.97
C ASP A 141 1.14 13.67 18.08
N THR A 142 2.17 14.08 17.35
CA THR A 142 2.63 15.48 17.30
C THR A 142 1.54 16.43 16.80
N ARG A 143 0.77 16.02 15.77
CA ARG A 143 -0.29 16.85 15.19
C ARG A 143 -1.46 17.06 16.16
N LEU A 144 -1.71 16.13 17.08
CA LEU A 144 -2.76 16.26 18.11
C LEU A 144 -2.46 17.31 19.17
N ASP A 145 -1.22 17.76 19.30
CA ASP A 145 -0.84 18.90 20.15
C ASP A 145 -1.31 20.24 19.58
N GLU A 146 -1.68 20.28 18.29
CA GLU A 146 -2.17 21.49 17.62
C GLU A 146 -3.72 21.55 17.65
N PRO A 147 -4.32 22.77 17.73
CA PRO A 147 -5.76 22.92 17.68
C PRO A 147 -6.36 22.48 16.33
N GLY A 148 -7.58 21.97 16.40
CA GLY A 148 -8.38 21.61 15.22
C GLY A 148 -8.55 20.11 15.05
N THR A 149 -9.20 19.73 13.95
CA THR A 149 -9.43 18.31 13.58
C THR A 149 -8.61 17.98 12.35
N VAL A 150 -7.96 16.84 12.36
CA VAL A 150 -7.28 16.28 11.19
C VAL A 150 -8.01 15.01 10.74
N PHE A 151 -8.22 14.89 9.44
CA PHE A 151 -8.65 13.65 8.79
C PHE A 151 -7.45 13.04 8.07
N VAL A 152 -7.15 11.79 8.39
CA VAL A 152 -6.04 11.03 7.80
C VAL A 152 -6.63 9.85 7.04
N ALA A 153 -6.34 9.75 5.76
CA ALA A 153 -6.73 8.63 4.91
C ALA A 153 -5.49 7.84 4.49
N VAL A 154 -5.47 6.56 4.79
CA VAL A 154 -4.38 5.64 4.44
C VAL A 154 -4.97 4.31 3.98
N GLY A 155 -4.17 3.50 3.29
CA GLY A 155 -4.58 2.16 2.85
C GLY A 155 -4.96 1.26 4.03
N ALA A 156 -5.98 0.43 3.86
CA ALA A 156 -6.54 -0.43 4.91
C ALA A 156 -5.50 -1.38 5.54
N GLY A 157 -4.50 -1.83 4.76
CA GLY A 157 -3.41 -2.67 5.26
C GLY A 157 -2.57 -2.03 6.37
N HIS A 158 -2.63 -0.70 6.52
CA HIS A 158 -1.97 0.04 7.59
C HIS A 158 -2.83 0.18 8.86
N LEU A 159 -4.13 -0.14 8.75
CA LEU A 159 -5.14 0.11 9.79
C LEU A 159 -5.61 -1.14 10.52
N ALA A 160 -5.06 -2.32 10.22
CA ALA A 160 -5.44 -3.56 10.88
C ALA A 160 -4.24 -4.49 11.05
N GLY A 161 -4.40 -5.52 11.88
CA GLY A 161 -3.33 -6.45 12.23
C GLY A 161 -2.33 -5.88 13.22
N ALA A 162 -1.32 -6.68 13.54
CA ALA A 162 -0.24 -6.27 14.43
C ALA A 162 0.64 -5.17 13.82
N MET A 163 1.14 -4.28 14.65
CA MET A 163 1.95 -3.12 14.24
C MET A 163 1.22 -2.17 13.27
N SER A 164 -0.12 -2.11 13.39
CA SER A 164 -0.94 -1.10 12.72
C SER A 164 -0.68 0.30 13.26
N VAL A 165 -1.15 1.31 12.54
CA VAL A 165 -1.11 2.71 13.04
C VAL A 165 -1.79 2.84 14.39
N GLN A 166 -2.93 2.14 14.59
CA GLN A 166 -3.68 2.12 15.84
C GLN A 166 -2.89 1.50 17.00
N ASP A 167 -2.11 0.44 16.73
CA ASP A 167 -1.26 -0.18 17.75
C ASP A 167 -0.17 0.79 18.21
N TYR A 168 0.49 1.47 17.27
CA TYR A 168 1.51 2.47 17.59
C TYR A 168 0.92 3.67 18.34
N LEU A 169 -0.26 4.16 17.95
CA LEU A 169 -0.95 5.24 18.67
C LEU A 169 -1.32 4.82 20.09
N THR A 170 -1.84 3.61 20.26
CA THR A 170 -2.17 3.05 21.58
C THR A 170 -0.92 2.90 22.45
N GLY A 171 0.19 2.43 21.86
CA GLY A 171 1.48 2.34 22.54
C GLY A 171 2.04 3.70 23.01
N ARG A 172 1.64 4.79 22.36
CA ARG A 172 1.93 6.18 22.77
C ARG A 172 0.96 6.73 23.80
N GLY A 173 -0.03 5.95 24.22
CA GLY A 173 -1.03 6.34 25.24
C GLY A 173 -2.23 7.10 24.67
N LEU A 174 -2.39 7.14 23.36
CA LEU A 174 -3.54 7.76 22.70
C LEU A 174 -4.74 6.78 22.69
N ALA A 175 -5.94 7.32 22.94
CA ALA A 175 -7.15 6.53 22.85
C ALA A 175 -7.59 6.40 21.39
N VAL A 176 -7.69 5.16 20.90
CA VAL A 176 -8.19 4.85 19.57
C VAL A 176 -9.52 4.12 19.69
N THR A 177 -10.53 4.60 18.98
CA THR A 177 -11.87 3.99 19.01
C THR A 177 -12.36 3.76 17.59
N ARG A 178 -12.76 2.52 17.29
CA ARG A 178 -13.44 2.19 16.03
C ARG A 178 -14.88 2.71 16.11
N VAL A 179 -15.34 3.42 15.09
CA VAL A 179 -16.68 4.01 15.01
C VAL A 179 -17.63 3.29 14.04
N GLN A 180 -17.09 2.39 13.20
CA GLN A 180 -17.83 1.50 12.29
C GLN A 180 -17.14 0.14 12.21
#